data_bb9c889fecaf767db2a05d18a6b928f6
#
_entry.id   bb9c889fecaf767db2a05d18a6b928f6
#
_cell.length_a   1.000
_cell.length_b   1.000
_cell.length_c   1.000
_cell.angle_alpha   90.00
_cell.angle_beta   90.00
_cell.angle_gamma   90.00
#
_symmetry.space_group_name_H-M   'P 1'
#
loop_
_entity.id
_entity.type
_entity.pdbx_description
1 polymer ?
#
loop_
_entity_poly.entity_id
_entity_poly.type
_entity_poly.pdbx_seq_one_letter_code
_entity_poly.pdbx_strand_id
1 'polypeptide(L)'
;MPQLPVPVLTIGLLLMSNLFMTFAWYGHLKFKAAPLIVVILVSWGIAFFEYVLQVPANRIGHGHFSAAQLKTIQEVITLTVFAGFSVLYLGEPIRWNHAVGFVLIAAGAWFIFARFGEIGRAHV
;
A
#
# COMPACT_ATOMS: atom_id res chain seq x y z
N MET A 1 -16.17 -21.38 -9.13
CA MET A 1 -15.59 -20.62 -8.04
C MET A 1 -16.43 -19.39 -7.77
N PRO A 2 -16.83 -19.22 -6.53
CA PRO A 2 -17.57 -18.00 -6.24
C PRO A 2 -16.73 -16.78 -6.54
N GLN A 3 -17.35 -15.79 -7.16
CA GLN A 3 -16.68 -14.56 -7.51
C GLN A 3 -16.57 -13.67 -6.27
N LEU A 4 -15.37 -13.24 -5.94
CA LEU A 4 -15.19 -12.26 -4.89
C LEU A 4 -15.69 -10.89 -5.36
N PRO A 5 -16.31 -10.09 -4.48
CA PRO A 5 -16.65 -8.73 -4.83
C PRO A 5 -15.41 -7.95 -5.26
N VAL A 6 -15.57 -7.05 -6.23
CA VAL A 6 -14.44 -6.26 -6.74
C VAL A 6 -13.67 -5.54 -5.62
N PRO A 7 -14.34 -4.86 -4.66
CA PRO A 7 -13.59 -4.20 -3.58
C PRO A 7 -12.74 -5.17 -2.76
N VAL A 8 -13.28 -6.35 -2.43
CA VAL A 8 -12.56 -7.35 -1.65
C VAL A 8 -11.35 -7.88 -2.41
N LEU A 9 -11.54 -8.21 -3.69
CA LEU A 9 -10.45 -8.70 -4.53
C LEU A 9 -9.36 -7.65 -4.70
N THR A 10 -9.75 -6.41 -4.97
CA THR A 10 -8.83 -5.28 -5.14
C THR A 10 -8.00 -5.06 -3.89
N ILE A 11 -8.65 -4.96 -2.74
CA ILE A 11 -7.96 -4.71 -1.47
C ILE A 11 -7.05 -5.87 -1.11
N GLY A 12 -7.50 -7.10 -1.32
CA GLY A 12 -6.68 -8.28 -1.06
C GLY A 12 -5.40 -8.31 -1.91
N LEU A 13 -5.52 -8.03 -3.20
CA LEU A 13 -4.38 -7.97 -4.10
C LEU A 13 -3.43 -6.83 -3.72
N LEU A 14 -3.98 -5.66 -3.39
CA LEU A 14 -3.16 -4.52 -2.97
C LEU A 14 -2.44 -4.80 -1.66
N LEU A 15 -3.08 -5.48 -0.72
CA LEU A 15 -2.45 -5.86 0.55
C LEU A 15 -1.26 -6.78 0.30
N MET A 16 -1.43 -7.81 -0.50
CA MET A 16 -0.34 -8.73 -0.83
C MET A 16 0.78 -8.03 -1.60
N SER A 17 0.41 -7.18 -2.57
CA SER A 17 1.35 -6.39 -3.33
C SER A 17 2.20 -5.52 -2.40
N ASN A 18 1.58 -4.89 -1.41
CA ASN A 18 2.29 -4.02 -0.48
C ASN A 18 3.21 -4.78 0.45
N LEU A 19 2.89 -6.04 0.78
CA LEU A 19 3.83 -6.88 1.52
C LEU A 19 5.12 -7.09 0.72
N PHE A 20 5.01 -7.46 -0.55
CA PHE A 20 6.17 -7.61 -1.41
C PHE A 20 6.92 -6.30 -1.59
N MET A 21 6.19 -5.22 -1.81
CA MET A 21 6.79 -3.90 -2.00
C MET A 21 7.59 -3.45 -0.78
N THR A 22 7.04 -3.66 0.41
CA THR A 22 7.70 -3.29 1.65
C THR A 22 9.02 -4.06 1.81
N PHE A 23 9.02 -5.35 1.52
CA PHE A 23 10.25 -6.13 1.54
C PHE A 23 11.23 -5.71 0.45
N ALA A 24 10.74 -5.35 -0.74
CA ALA A 24 11.61 -4.89 -1.83
C ALA A 24 12.35 -3.61 -1.45
N TRP A 25 11.66 -2.67 -0.82
CA TRP A 25 12.24 -1.36 -0.48
C TRP A 25 13.03 -1.38 0.82
N TYR A 26 12.58 -2.13 1.82
CA TYR A 26 13.10 -1.98 3.18
C TYR A 26 13.66 -3.26 3.78
N GLY A 27 13.38 -4.43 3.17
CA GLY A 27 13.84 -5.70 3.73
C GLY A 27 15.36 -5.79 3.86
N HIS A 28 16.08 -5.16 2.91
CA HIS A 28 17.54 -5.19 2.91
C HIS A 28 18.16 -4.38 4.07
N LEU A 29 17.37 -3.53 4.73
CA LEU A 29 17.91 -2.76 5.85
C LEU A 29 18.40 -3.62 6.99
N LYS A 30 17.96 -4.87 7.07
CA LYS A 30 18.44 -5.84 8.03
C LYS A 30 19.78 -6.45 7.63
N PHE A 31 20.19 -6.27 6.37
CA PHE A 31 21.38 -6.89 5.78
C PHE A 31 22.30 -5.83 5.19
N LYS A 32 22.65 -4.82 5.99
CA LYS A 32 23.42 -3.67 5.50
C LYS A 32 24.83 -4.04 5.04
N ALA A 33 25.35 -5.19 5.49
CA ALA A 33 26.68 -5.66 5.08
C ALA A 33 26.67 -6.34 3.71
N ALA A 34 25.50 -6.65 3.15
CA ALA A 34 25.43 -7.28 1.83
C ALA A 34 25.86 -6.30 0.72
N PRO A 35 26.49 -6.79 -0.35
CA PRO A 35 26.88 -5.93 -1.45
C PRO A 35 25.69 -5.23 -2.08
N LEU A 36 25.84 -3.95 -2.39
CA LEU A 36 24.73 -3.13 -2.91
C LEU A 36 24.11 -3.73 -4.18
N ILE A 37 24.95 -4.22 -5.11
CA ILE A 37 24.44 -4.78 -6.35
C ILE A 37 23.57 -6.02 -6.12
N VAL A 38 23.92 -6.86 -5.15
CA VAL A 38 23.13 -8.04 -4.79
C VAL A 38 21.79 -7.61 -4.20
N VAL A 39 21.81 -6.60 -3.33
CA VAL A 39 20.59 -6.06 -2.73
C VAL A 39 19.65 -5.51 -3.81
N ILE A 40 20.19 -4.76 -4.75
CA ILE A 40 19.38 -4.21 -5.84
C ILE A 40 18.73 -5.31 -6.66
N LEU A 41 19.50 -6.34 -7.03
CA LEU A 41 18.98 -7.45 -7.83
C LEU A 41 17.91 -8.25 -7.09
N VAL A 42 18.14 -8.55 -5.81
CA VAL A 42 17.17 -9.29 -5.00
C VAL A 42 15.89 -8.47 -4.81
N SER A 43 16.03 -7.19 -4.48
CA SER A 43 14.89 -6.31 -4.29
C SER A 43 14.10 -6.12 -5.58
N TRP A 44 14.79 -6.03 -6.70
CA TRP A 44 14.14 -5.94 -8.01
C TRP A 44 13.32 -7.21 -8.30
N GLY A 45 13.86 -8.39 -7.96
CA GLY A 45 13.12 -9.64 -8.11
C GLY A 45 11.88 -9.69 -7.24
N ILE A 46 11.96 -9.20 -6.01
CA ILE A 46 10.79 -9.11 -5.12
C ILE A 46 9.77 -8.12 -5.70
N ALA A 47 10.23 -6.99 -6.22
CA ALA A 47 9.36 -5.98 -6.83
C ALA A 47 8.63 -6.52 -8.06
N PHE A 48 9.21 -7.46 -8.77
CA PHE A 48 8.53 -8.11 -9.89
C PHE A 48 7.22 -8.78 -9.43
N PHE A 49 7.28 -9.51 -8.33
CA PHE A 49 6.07 -10.15 -7.77
C PHE A 49 5.06 -9.12 -7.29
N GLU A 50 5.54 -8.04 -6.67
CA GLU A 50 4.68 -6.92 -6.29
C GLU A 50 3.92 -6.39 -7.51
N TYR A 51 4.64 -6.17 -8.60
CA TYR A 51 4.07 -5.64 -9.82
C TYR A 51 3.01 -6.58 -10.42
N VAL A 52 3.26 -7.88 -10.39
CA VAL A 52 2.31 -8.88 -10.88
C VAL A 52 0.98 -8.83 -10.11
N LEU A 53 1.03 -8.44 -8.85
CA LEU A 53 -0.17 -8.29 -8.03
C LEU A 53 -0.79 -6.90 -8.16
N GLN A 54 0.05 -5.86 -8.23
CA GLN A 54 -0.38 -4.47 -8.24
C GLN A 54 -1.12 -4.08 -9.52
N VAL A 55 -0.60 -4.46 -10.67
CA VAL A 55 -1.19 -4.07 -11.95
C VAL A 55 -2.60 -4.66 -12.13
N PRO A 56 -2.82 -5.96 -11.89
CA PRO A 56 -4.19 -6.48 -11.94
C PRO A 56 -5.10 -5.84 -10.90
N ALA A 57 -4.59 -5.55 -9.69
CA ALA A 57 -5.39 -4.92 -8.66
C ALA A 57 -5.91 -3.56 -9.12
N ASN A 58 -5.04 -2.75 -9.70
CA ASN A 58 -5.42 -1.43 -10.21
C ASN A 58 -6.39 -1.54 -11.38
N ARG A 59 -6.15 -2.47 -12.28
CA ARG A 59 -7.01 -2.65 -13.46
C ARG A 59 -8.41 -3.13 -13.07
N ILE A 60 -8.50 -4.09 -12.17
CA ILE A 60 -9.78 -4.61 -11.68
C ILE A 60 -10.48 -3.54 -10.85
N GLY A 61 -9.75 -2.89 -9.97
CA GLY A 61 -10.32 -1.92 -9.03
C GLY A 61 -10.77 -0.63 -9.69
N HIS A 62 -10.16 -0.24 -10.79
CA HIS A 62 -10.50 1.02 -11.45
C HIS A 62 -11.93 1.03 -12.00
N GLY A 63 -12.53 -0.13 -12.24
CA GLY A 63 -13.93 -0.21 -12.60
C GLY A 63 -14.88 0.11 -11.46
N HIS A 64 -14.41 -0.01 -10.22
CA HIS A 64 -15.20 0.22 -9.00
C HIS A 64 -14.78 1.50 -8.28
N PHE A 65 -13.50 1.78 -8.25
CA PHE A 65 -12.91 2.95 -7.57
C PHE A 65 -12.33 3.92 -8.59
N SER A 66 -12.32 5.20 -8.26
CA SER A 66 -11.57 6.19 -9.05
C SER A 66 -10.07 5.97 -8.83
N ALA A 67 -9.24 6.56 -9.69
CA ALA A 67 -7.79 6.49 -9.53
C ALA A 67 -7.35 7.10 -8.19
N ALA A 68 -7.96 8.22 -7.79
CA ALA A 68 -7.65 8.85 -6.50
C ALA A 68 -8.00 7.94 -5.33
N GLN A 69 -9.13 7.25 -5.41
CA GLN A 69 -9.53 6.31 -4.38
C GLN A 69 -8.59 5.11 -4.31
N LEU A 70 -8.18 4.57 -5.46
CA LEU A 70 -7.21 3.47 -5.52
C LEU A 70 -5.89 3.88 -4.88
N LYS A 71 -5.39 5.07 -5.21
CA LYS A 71 -4.14 5.57 -4.64
C LYS A 71 -4.27 5.73 -3.13
N THR A 72 -5.40 6.23 -2.65
CA THR A 72 -5.63 6.42 -1.22
C THR A 72 -5.68 5.08 -0.49
N ILE A 73 -6.36 4.08 -1.06
CA ILE A 73 -6.38 2.73 -0.49
C ILE A 73 -4.96 2.18 -0.39
N GLN A 74 -4.16 2.35 -1.44
CA GLN A 74 -2.77 1.90 -1.44
C GLN A 74 -1.94 2.58 -0.37
N GLU A 75 -2.11 3.88 -0.19
CA GLU A 75 -1.36 4.62 0.83
C GLU A 75 -1.72 4.16 2.24
N VAL A 76 -3.00 3.96 2.52
CA VAL A 76 -3.43 3.46 3.83
C VAL A 76 -2.88 2.06 4.08
N ILE A 77 -2.96 1.17 3.09
CA ILE A 77 -2.42 -0.17 3.18
C ILE A 77 -0.90 -0.13 3.36
N THR A 78 -0.22 0.69 2.56
CA THR A 78 1.24 0.82 2.62
C THR A 78 1.69 1.25 4.01
N LEU A 79 1.05 2.25 4.59
CA LEU A 79 1.41 2.73 5.92
C LEU A 79 1.11 1.69 7.00
N THR A 80 -0.01 0.99 6.90
CA THR A 80 -0.37 -0.04 7.85
C THR A 80 0.62 -1.20 7.80
N VAL A 81 0.92 -1.68 6.59
CA VAL A 81 1.88 -2.77 6.38
C VAL A 81 3.27 -2.34 6.86
N PHE A 82 3.67 -1.10 6.52
CA PHE A 82 4.98 -0.60 6.92
C PHE A 82 5.08 -0.47 8.44
N ALA A 83 4.02 -0.01 9.10
CA ALA A 83 4.04 0.10 10.57
C ALA A 83 4.26 -1.27 11.21
N GLY A 84 3.53 -2.28 10.75
CA GLY A 84 3.73 -3.65 11.23
C GLY A 84 5.13 -4.18 10.92
N PHE A 85 5.59 -3.97 9.70
CA PHE A 85 6.93 -4.38 9.26
C PHE A 85 8.02 -3.73 10.10
N SER A 86 7.90 -2.43 10.35
CA SER A 86 8.89 -1.68 11.11
C SER A 86 9.02 -2.22 12.53
N VAL A 87 7.90 -2.51 13.18
CA VAL A 87 7.91 -3.03 14.54
C VAL A 87 8.38 -4.48 14.57
N LEU A 88 7.83 -5.33 13.69
CA LEU A 88 8.05 -6.77 13.76
C LEU A 88 9.35 -7.23 13.10
N TYR A 89 9.70 -6.62 11.97
CA TYR A 89 10.86 -7.05 11.20
C TYR A 89 12.10 -6.22 11.52
N LEU A 90 11.98 -4.89 11.48
CA LEU A 90 13.11 -4.01 11.75
C LEU A 90 13.35 -3.79 13.23
N GLY A 91 12.36 -4.06 14.08
CA GLY A 91 12.48 -3.87 15.52
C GLY A 91 12.46 -2.41 15.96
N GLU A 92 11.96 -1.51 15.12
CA GLU A 92 11.85 -0.09 15.43
C GLU A 92 10.50 0.20 16.07
N PRO A 93 10.45 0.83 17.25
CA PRO A 93 9.18 1.11 17.90
C PRO A 93 8.44 2.27 17.22
N ILE A 94 7.12 2.18 17.21
CA ILE A 94 6.27 3.30 16.78
C ILE A 94 6.09 4.22 17.97
N ARG A 95 6.42 5.49 17.76
CA ARG A 95 6.27 6.52 18.78
C ARG A 95 4.95 7.24 18.60
N TRP A 96 4.55 8.01 19.63
CA TRP A 96 3.28 8.72 19.60
C TRP A 96 3.17 9.72 18.42
N ASN A 97 4.30 10.33 18.04
CA ASN A 97 4.29 11.26 16.90
C ASN A 97 3.99 10.54 15.60
N HIS A 98 4.43 9.28 15.46
CA HIS A 98 4.06 8.46 14.31
C HIS A 98 2.56 8.16 14.31
N ALA A 99 2.01 7.85 15.49
CA ALA A 99 0.58 7.59 15.63
C ALA A 99 -0.24 8.82 15.24
N VAL A 100 0.19 10.01 15.66
CA VAL A 100 -0.48 11.26 15.28
C VAL A 100 -0.45 11.45 13.77
N GLY A 101 0.72 11.24 13.15
CA GLY A 101 0.85 11.35 11.70
C GLY A 101 -0.05 10.39 10.96
N PHE A 102 -0.13 9.14 11.41
CA PHE A 102 -1.00 8.14 10.80
C PHE A 102 -2.47 8.51 10.93
N VAL A 103 -2.88 9.07 12.08
CA VAL A 103 -4.25 9.55 12.27
C VAL A 103 -4.57 10.67 11.29
N LEU A 104 -3.64 11.60 11.08
CA LEU A 104 -3.83 12.69 10.12
C LEU A 104 -3.97 12.16 8.69
N ILE A 105 -3.19 11.16 8.33
CA ILE A 105 -3.31 10.52 7.01
C ILE A 105 -4.66 9.82 6.87
N ALA A 106 -5.11 9.13 7.92
CA ALA A 106 -6.42 8.48 7.92
C ALA A 106 -7.54 9.50 7.77
N ALA A 107 -7.41 10.67 8.41
CA ALA A 107 -8.38 11.74 8.24
C ALA A 107 -8.39 12.26 6.80
N GLY A 108 -7.21 12.41 6.19
CA GLY A 108 -7.12 12.79 4.78
C GLY A 108 -7.78 11.77 3.87
N ALA A 109 -7.58 10.48 4.13
CA ALA A 109 -8.21 9.41 3.39
C ALA A 109 -9.74 9.48 3.49
N TRP A 110 -10.24 9.78 4.69
CA TRP A 110 -11.68 9.93 4.89
C TRP A 110 -12.26 11.02 3.98
N PHE A 111 -11.56 12.16 3.89
CA PHE A 111 -12.00 13.25 3.02
C PHE A 111 -12.05 12.85 1.55
N ILE A 112 -11.12 12.03 1.10
CA ILE A 112 -11.09 11.58 -0.30
C ILE A 112 -12.29 10.69 -0.62
N PHE A 113 -12.75 9.90 0.35
CA PHE A 113 -13.90 9.01 0.17
C PHE A 113 -15.22 9.66 0.57
N ALA A 114 -15.21 10.84 1.20
CA ALA A 114 -16.41 11.47 1.68
C ALA A 114 -17.30 11.98 0.53
N ARG A 115 -18.61 11.86 0.73
CA ARG A 115 -19.58 12.16 -0.32
C ARG A 115 -19.76 13.64 -0.61
N PHE A 116 -19.39 14.50 0.32
CA PHE A 116 -19.52 15.94 0.06
C PHE A 116 -18.69 16.40 -1.15
N GLY A 117 -17.66 15.64 -1.52
CA GLY A 117 -16.90 15.92 -2.73
C GLY A 117 -17.67 15.59 -4.02
N GLU A 118 -18.69 14.74 -3.95
CA GLU A 118 -19.47 14.34 -5.12
C GLU A 118 -20.31 15.49 -5.67
N ILE A 119 -20.70 16.42 -4.82
CA ILE A 119 -21.51 17.58 -5.26
C ILE A 119 -20.71 18.39 -6.28
N GLY A 120 -19.44 18.64 -6.03
CA GLY A 120 -18.57 19.32 -6.97
C GLY A 120 -18.37 18.53 -8.26
N ARG A 121 -18.22 17.21 -8.16
CA ARG A 121 -18.02 16.36 -9.33
C ARG A 121 -19.24 16.25 -10.21
N ALA A 122 -20.42 16.40 -9.64
CA ALA A 122 -21.66 16.34 -10.42
C ALA A 122 -21.76 17.47 -11.43
N HIS A 123 -20.99 18.53 -11.27
CA HIS A 123 -21.01 19.69 -12.14
C HIS A 123 -19.87 19.72 -13.16
N VAL A 124 -19.07 18.67 -13.18
CA VAL A 124 -17.92 18.60 -14.10
C VAL A 124 -18.26 17.92 -15.40
#